data_b92770d2e3450e85ea22887779c1545d
#
_entry.id   b92770d2e3450e85ea22887779c1545d
#
_cell.length_a   1.000
_cell.length_b   1.000
_cell.length_c   1.000
_cell.angle_alpha   90.00
_cell.angle_beta   90.00
_cell.angle_gamma   90.00
#
_symmetry.space_group_name_H-M   'P 1'
#
loop_
_entity.id
_entity.type
_entity.pdbx_description
1 polymer ?
#
loop_
_entity_poly.entity_id
_entity_poly.type
_entity_poly.pdbx_seq_one_letter_code
_entity_poly.pdbx_strand_id
1 'polypeptide(L)'
;MNPANQTIPGSETSGTRAGAPVVLQVLPELVTGGVERGTVDIASAVVAKGWVSIVASAGGPMVVDLERAGVEHITLPLQSKKPWTVHRNAGALTELAFDRKVDIVHARSRAPAWSALIAARRIGAHFVTTYHGAYNAANPIKNLYNSVMARGEKVIAISDFIANQ
;
A
#
# COMPACT_ATOMS: atom_id res chain seq x y z
N MET A 1 -8.56 -50.01 27.91
CA MET A 1 -8.22 -49.74 26.49
C MET A 1 -8.47 -48.28 26.22
N ASN A 2 -7.42 -47.48 26.08
CA ASN A 2 -7.45 -46.04 25.93
C ASN A 2 -7.09 -45.72 24.46
N PRO A 3 -7.93 -45.08 23.64
CA PRO A 3 -7.51 -44.70 22.30
C PRO A 3 -6.81 -43.33 22.30
N ALA A 4 -5.59 -43.42 21.95
CA ALA A 4 -4.71 -42.49 21.22
C ALA A 4 -5.08 -41.02 21.15
N ASN A 5 -4.22 -40.23 21.81
CA ASN A 5 -3.92 -38.84 21.59
C ASN A 5 -3.37 -38.62 20.16
N GLN A 6 -4.17 -38.03 19.27
CA GLN A 6 -3.68 -37.53 17.98
C GLN A 6 -3.20 -36.08 18.15
N THR A 7 -1.91 -35.94 18.26
CA THR A 7 -1.21 -34.64 18.18
C THR A 7 -1.30 -34.11 16.76
N ILE A 8 -1.97 -32.98 16.58
CA ILE A 8 -1.98 -32.22 15.32
C ILE A 8 -0.61 -31.56 15.17
N PRO A 9 0.14 -31.75 14.07
CA PRO A 9 1.42 -31.07 13.87
C PRO A 9 1.18 -29.57 13.70
N GLY A 10 2.03 -28.80 14.35
CA GLY A 10 1.95 -27.36 14.55
C GLY A 10 1.83 -26.57 13.25
N SER A 11 0.99 -25.54 13.34
CA SER A 11 1.02 -24.37 12.49
C SER A 11 2.43 -23.76 12.60
N GLU A 12 3.15 -23.70 11.49
CA GLU A 12 4.39 -22.94 11.39
C GLU A 12 4.07 -21.46 11.72
N THR A 13 4.49 -21.04 12.86
CA THR A 13 4.48 -19.63 13.24
C THR A 13 5.47 -18.90 12.35
N SER A 14 4.94 -18.16 11.37
CA SER A 14 5.66 -17.08 10.70
C SER A 14 6.39 -16.26 11.77
N GLY A 15 7.72 -16.22 11.72
CA GLY A 15 8.55 -15.57 12.71
C GLY A 15 8.13 -14.13 12.93
N THR A 16 7.57 -13.84 14.09
CA THR A 16 7.16 -12.50 14.50
C THR A 16 8.42 -11.65 14.64
N ARG A 17 8.59 -10.70 13.73
CA ARG A 17 9.66 -9.70 13.80
C ARG A 17 9.52 -8.94 15.13
N ALA A 18 10.58 -8.86 15.92
CA ALA A 18 10.62 -8.09 17.16
C ALA A 18 10.66 -6.57 16.83
N GLY A 19 9.51 -5.99 16.51
CA GLY A 19 9.38 -4.56 16.21
C GLY A 19 7.96 -4.21 15.77
N ALA A 20 7.58 -2.93 15.88
CA ALA A 20 6.30 -2.45 15.40
C ALA A 20 6.21 -2.60 13.88
N PRO A 21 5.05 -3.01 13.32
CA PRO A 21 4.86 -3.10 11.87
C PRO A 21 5.06 -1.74 11.18
N VAL A 22 5.64 -1.77 9.99
CA VAL A 22 5.91 -0.59 9.16
C VAL A 22 5.00 -0.61 7.94
N VAL A 23 4.18 0.42 7.78
CA VAL A 23 3.23 0.57 6.67
C VAL A 23 3.65 1.72 5.77
N LEU A 24 3.86 1.43 4.48
CA LEU A 24 4.10 2.42 3.44
C LEU A 24 2.85 2.58 2.58
N GLN A 25 2.18 3.73 2.66
CA GLN A 25 1.10 4.09 1.75
C GLN A 25 1.64 4.89 0.56
N VAL A 26 1.16 4.59 -0.64
CA VAL A 26 1.54 5.31 -1.87
C VAL A 26 0.32 5.86 -2.59
N LEU A 27 0.38 7.15 -2.96
CA LEU A 27 -0.67 7.83 -3.71
C LEU A 27 -0.03 8.88 -4.66
N PRO A 28 -0.77 9.40 -5.65
CA PRO A 28 -0.20 10.36 -6.61
C PRO A 28 0.30 11.64 -5.93
N GLU A 29 -0.55 12.28 -5.18
CA GLU A 29 -0.32 13.59 -4.54
C GLU A 29 -1.26 13.78 -3.34
N LEU A 30 -0.99 14.77 -2.50
CA LEU A 30 -1.73 15.10 -1.26
C LEU A 30 -2.40 16.48 -1.37
N VAL A 31 -3.25 16.64 -2.40
CA VAL A 31 -3.92 17.92 -2.66
C VAL A 31 -5.22 18.01 -1.88
N THR A 32 -6.35 17.64 -2.48
CA THR A 32 -7.68 17.67 -1.85
C THR A 32 -8.54 16.57 -2.47
N GLY A 33 -9.13 15.74 -1.64
CA GLY A 33 -10.01 14.65 -2.10
C GLY A 33 -10.17 13.53 -1.08
N GLY A 34 -11.05 12.60 -1.40
CA GLY A 34 -11.35 11.47 -0.52
C GLY A 34 -10.20 10.47 -0.38
N VAL A 35 -9.39 10.31 -1.42
CA VAL A 35 -8.21 9.42 -1.40
C VAL A 35 -7.15 9.99 -0.45
N GLU A 36 -6.87 11.28 -0.59
CA GLU A 36 -5.88 12.03 0.16
C GLU A 36 -6.28 12.09 1.63
N ARG A 37 -7.52 12.48 1.93
CA ARG A 37 -8.04 12.53 3.30
C ARG A 37 -8.02 11.15 3.95
N GLY A 38 -8.53 10.12 3.27
CA GLY A 38 -8.49 8.75 3.77
C GLY A 38 -7.07 8.22 3.95
N THR A 39 -6.08 8.73 3.19
CA THR A 39 -4.66 8.38 3.41
C THR A 39 -4.16 8.97 4.73
N VAL A 40 -4.45 10.24 4.99
CA VAL A 40 -4.08 10.91 6.26
C VAL A 40 -4.74 10.22 7.45
N ASP A 41 -6.04 9.93 7.35
CA ASP A 41 -6.79 9.28 8.44
C ASP A 41 -6.24 7.88 8.77
N ILE A 42 -5.96 7.06 7.75
CA ILE A 42 -5.34 5.74 7.94
C ILE A 42 -3.91 5.85 8.48
N ALA A 43 -3.11 6.78 7.94
CA ALA A 43 -1.74 6.99 8.41
C ALA A 43 -1.71 7.37 9.90
N SER A 44 -2.59 8.29 10.30
CA SER A 44 -2.75 8.72 11.70
C SER A 44 -3.21 7.56 12.60
N ALA A 45 -4.14 6.72 12.13
CA ALA A 45 -4.61 5.56 12.88
C ALA A 45 -3.51 4.50 13.06
N VAL A 46 -2.64 4.33 12.07
CA VAL A 46 -1.47 3.43 12.12
C VAL A 46 -0.51 3.90 13.22
N VAL A 47 -0.20 5.20 13.26
CA VAL A 47 0.66 5.80 14.31
C VAL A 47 0.00 5.67 15.69
N ALA A 48 -1.30 5.93 15.80
CA ALA A 48 -2.04 5.81 17.06
C ALA A 48 -2.04 4.37 17.63
N LYS A 49 -1.86 3.36 16.77
CA LYS A 49 -1.65 1.96 17.18
C LYS A 49 -0.21 1.64 17.61
N GLY A 50 0.70 2.60 17.57
CA GLY A 50 2.11 2.38 17.86
C GLY A 50 2.89 1.73 16.71
N TRP A 51 2.34 1.74 15.49
CA TRP A 51 3.02 1.26 14.28
C TRP A 51 3.73 2.41 13.59
N VAL A 52 4.66 2.09 12.70
CA VAL A 52 5.35 3.08 11.87
C VAL A 52 4.55 3.32 10.59
N SER A 53 4.26 4.57 10.30
CA SER A 53 3.54 4.99 9.10
C SER A 53 4.41 5.87 8.21
N ILE A 54 4.53 5.50 6.94
CA ILE A 54 5.25 6.25 5.91
C ILE A 54 4.27 6.49 4.77
N VAL A 55 4.28 7.69 4.21
CA VAL A 55 3.48 8.03 3.03
C VAL A 55 4.40 8.57 1.94
N ALA A 56 4.32 8.00 0.74
CA ALA A 56 5.03 8.51 -0.42
C ALA A 56 4.05 9.09 -1.45
N SER A 57 4.30 10.32 -1.91
CA SER A 57 3.51 11.03 -2.92
C SER A 57 4.33 12.12 -3.60
N ALA A 58 3.73 12.83 -4.57
CA ALA A 58 4.37 14.02 -5.15
C ALA A 58 4.29 15.26 -4.25
N GLY A 59 3.75 15.11 -3.03
CA GLY A 59 3.54 16.21 -2.09
C GLY A 59 2.16 16.84 -2.23
N GLY A 60 1.97 17.97 -1.56
CA GLY A 60 0.74 18.75 -1.57
C GLY A 60 0.45 19.35 -0.19
N PRO A 61 -0.60 20.19 -0.08
CA PRO A 61 -0.93 20.91 1.17
C PRO A 61 -1.18 20.00 2.38
N MET A 62 -1.69 18.78 2.16
CA MET A 62 -2.00 17.84 3.24
C MET A 62 -0.77 17.12 3.82
N VAL A 63 0.43 17.37 3.31
CA VAL A 63 1.68 16.85 3.93
C VAL A 63 1.81 17.33 5.38
N VAL A 64 1.43 18.56 5.65
CA VAL A 64 1.46 19.14 7.01
C VAL A 64 0.59 18.34 7.99
N ASP A 65 -0.53 17.79 7.54
CA ASP A 65 -1.41 16.98 8.39
C ASP A 65 -0.75 15.62 8.72
N LEU A 66 0.00 15.03 7.79
CA LEU A 66 0.78 13.81 8.04
C LEU A 66 1.90 14.08 9.05
N GLU A 67 2.66 15.15 8.86
CA GLU A 67 3.76 15.52 9.76
C GLU A 67 3.26 15.76 11.19
N ARG A 68 2.14 16.47 11.35
CA ARG A 68 1.50 16.67 12.66
C ARG A 68 1.04 15.37 13.33
N ALA A 69 0.67 14.38 12.53
CA ALA A 69 0.31 13.05 13.01
C ALA A 69 1.52 12.13 13.29
N GLY A 70 2.75 12.62 13.11
CA GLY A 70 3.97 11.83 13.30
C GLY A 70 4.26 10.83 12.17
N VAL A 71 3.74 11.09 10.98
CA VAL A 71 3.92 10.26 9.79
C VAL A 71 5.08 10.79 8.96
N GLU A 72 6.00 9.92 8.56
CA GLU A 72 7.08 10.27 7.64
C GLU A 72 6.52 10.44 6.21
N HIS A 73 6.79 11.58 5.56
CA HIS A 73 6.42 11.81 4.16
C HIS A 73 7.66 11.81 3.26
N ILE A 74 7.58 11.05 2.15
CA ILE A 74 8.63 10.96 1.12
C ILE A 74 8.10 11.51 -0.21
N THR A 75 8.78 12.50 -0.75
CA THR A 75 8.39 13.09 -2.04
C THR A 75 8.96 12.30 -3.20
N LEU A 76 8.09 11.70 -4.02
CA LEU A 76 8.40 10.98 -5.25
C LEU A 76 7.37 11.34 -6.33
N PRO A 77 7.74 11.42 -7.62
CA PRO A 77 6.82 11.78 -8.71
C PRO A 77 5.83 10.67 -9.06
N LEU A 78 5.01 10.26 -8.07
CA LEU A 78 4.10 9.11 -8.13
C LEU A 78 2.82 9.38 -8.95
N GLN A 79 2.51 10.64 -9.27
CA GLN A 79 1.42 11.03 -10.17
C GLN A 79 1.71 10.69 -11.64
N SER A 80 2.98 10.47 -11.99
CA SER A 80 3.40 10.22 -13.36
C SER A 80 3.03 8.82 -13.83
N LYS A 81 2.45 8.74 -15.05
CA LYS A 81 2.11 7.49 -15.75
C LYS A 81 3.14 7.10 -16.81
N LYS A 82 4.21 7.88 -16.98
CA LYS A 82 5.26 7.60 -17.97
C LYS A 82 6.01 6.32 -17.55
N PRO A 83 6.17 5.32 -18.44
CA PRO A 83 6.81 4.03 -18.10
C PRO A 83 8.20 4.20 -17.48
N TRP A 84 8.98 5.14 -17.98
CA TRP A 84 10.29 5.49 -17.46
C TRP A 84 10.24 5.96 -15.99
N THR A 85 9.29 6.86 -15.66
CA THR A 85 9.11 7.36 -14.31
C THR A 85 8.58 6.26 -13.38
N VAL A 86 7.67 5.41 -13.86
CA VAL A 86 7.16 4.25 -13.11
C VAL A 86 8.30 3.31 -12.75
N HIS A 87 9.21 3.03 -13.69
CA HIS A 87 10.38 2.18 -13.43
C HIS A 87 11.32 2.79 -12.40
N ARG A 88 11.62 4.09 -12.51
CA ARG A 88 12.45 4.83 -11.56
C ARG A 88 11.84 4.88 -10.16
N ASN A 89 10.54 5.12 -10.09
CA ASN A 89 9.79 5.09 -8.83
C ASN A 89 9.80 3.70 -8.19
N ALA A 90 9.74 2.63 -8.99
CA ALA A 90 9.85 1.26 -8.47
C ALA A 90 11.20 1.01 -7.79
N GLY A 91 12.30 1.53 -8.35
CA GLY A 91 13.63 1.50 -7.72
C GLY A 91 13.65 2.25 -6.40
N ALA A 92 13.24 3.53 -6.42
CA ALA A 92 13.23 4.39 -5.23
C ALA A 92 12.32 3.82 -4.11
N LEU A 93 11.14 3.31 -4.46
CA LEU A 93 10.26 2.67 -3.48
C LEU A 93 10.85 1.35 -2.94
N THR A 94 11.61 0.61 -3.75
CA THR A 94 12.29 -0.62 -3.30
C THR A 94 13.36 -0.28 -2.26
N GLU A 95 14.21 0.71 -2.53
CA GLU A 95 15.24 1.18 -1.60
C GLU A 95 14.62 1.69 -0.29
N LEU A 96 13.64 2.59 -0.40
CA LEU A 96 12.92 3.11 0.75
C LEU A 96 12.33 1.98 1.60
N ALA A 97 11.62 1.05 0.96
CA ALA A 97 10.94 -0.02 1.66
C ALA A 97 11.92 -1.02 2.30
N PHE A 98 13.05 -1.27 1.67
CA PHE A 98 14.12 -2.10 2.22
C PHE A 98 14.76 -1.44 3.45
N ASP A 99 15.15 -0.16 3.35
CA ASP A 99 15.84 0.58 4.41
C ASP A 99 14.94 0.77 5.65
N ARG A 100 13.66 1.03 5.43
CA ARG A 100 12.66 1.19 6.50
C ARG A 100 12.07 -0.13 6.98
N LYS A 101 12.47 -1.26 6.38
CA LYS A 101 11.97 -2.60 6.71
C LYS A 101 10.43 -2.67 6.64
N VAL A 102 9.87 -2.14 5.56
CA VAL A 102 8.43 -2.08 5.33
C VAL A 102 7.82 -3.48 5.29
N ASP A 103 6.77 -3.69 6.08
CA ASP A 103 6.02 -4.94 6.13
C ASP A 103 4.82 -4.92 5.16
N ILE A 104 4.19 -3.75 5.00
CA ILE A 104 3.00 -3.58 4.16
C ILE A 104 3.19 -2.39 3.22
N VAL A 105 3.06 -2.62 1.92
CA VAL A 105 2.97 -1.58 0.89
C VAL A 105 1.52 -1.46 0.44
N HIS A 106 0.91 -0.30 0.67
CA HIS A 106 -0.49 -0.03 0.41
C HIS A 106 -0.66 0.98 -0.72
N ALA A 107 -1.09 0.53 -1.89
CA ALA A 107 -1.38 1.41 -3.02
C ALA A 107 -2.81 1.96 -2.95
N ARG A 108 -2.91 3.29 -2.86
CA ARG A 108 -4.17 4.03 -2.76
C ARG A 108 -4.71 4.52 -4.10
N SER A 109 -3.94 4.33 -5.19
CA SER A 109 -4.32 4.75 -6.54
C SER A 109 -3.54 3.97 -7.60
N ARG A 110 -4.10 3.89 -8.81
CA ARG A 110 -3.52 3.17 -9.96
C ARG A 110 -2.16 3.71 -10.41
N ALA A 111 -1.98 5.03 -10.38
CA ALA A 111 -0.74 5.64 -10.90
C ALA A 111 0.52 5.09 -10.20
N PRO A 112 0.62 5.06 -8.87
CA PRO A 112 1.76 4.50 -8.17
C PRO A 112 1.70 2.97 -8.01
N ALA A 113 0.55 2.32 -8.25
CA ALA A 113 0.34 0.92 -7.87
C ALA A 113 1.32 -0.06 -8.56
N TRP A 114 1.70 0.19 -9.82
CA TRP A 114 2.69 -0.65 -10.50
C TRP A 114 4.08 -0.54 -9.88
N SER A 115 4.52 0.67 -9.55
CA SER A 115 5.79 0.88 -8.85
C SER A 115 5.78 0.24 -7.46
N ALA A 116 4.67 0.38 -6.74
CA ALA A 116 4.46 -0.17 -5.40
C ALA A 116 4.44 -1.71 -5.41
N LEU A 117 3.74 -2.34 -6.38
CA LEU A 117 3.71 -3.79 -6.54
C LEU A 117 5.11 -4.36 -6.80
N ILE A 118 5.89 -3.70 -7.68
CA ILE A 118 7.25 -4.12 -7.98
C ILE A 118 8.11 -4.02 -6.72
N ALA A 119 8.03 -2.92 -5.99
CA ALA A 119 8.77 -2.73 -4.74
C ALA A 119 8.41 -3.78 -3.69
N ALA A 120 7.11 -3.99 -3.43
CA ALA A 120 6.64 -4.98 -2.47
C ALA A 120 7.16 -6.37 -2.78
N ARG A 121 7.07 -6.81 -4.04
CA ARG A 121 7.57 -8.13 -4.47
C ARG A 121 9.08 -8.28 -4.32
N ARG A 122 9.85 -7.23 -4.57
CA ARG A 122 11.31 -7.28 -4.46
C ARG A 122 11.81 -7.46 -3.02
N ILE A 123 11.08 -6.91 -2.06
CA ILE A 123 11.47 -6.97 -0.64
C ILE A 123 10.69 -8.03 0.15
N GLY A 124 9.70 -8.69 -0.47
CA GLY A 124 8.84 -9.67 0.20
C GLY A 124 7.81 -9.05 1.15
N ALA A 125 7.45 -7.76 0.97
CA ALA A 125 6.40 -7.11 1.75
C ALA A 125 5.01 -7.45 1.23
N HIS A 126 4.02 -7.42 2.12
CA HIS A 126 2.61 -7.58 1.74
C HIS A 126 2.11 -6.42 0.89
N PHE A 127 1.41 -6.72 -0.20
CA PHE A 127 0.85 -5.71 -1.09
C PHE A 127 -0.66 -5.60 -0.90
N VAL A 128 -1.13 -4.39 -0.54
CA VAL A 128 -2.54 -4.06 -0.31
C VAL A 128 -2.97 -2.95 -1.27
N THR A 129 -4.20 -3.00 -1.73
CA THR A 129 -4.77 -1.97 -2.61
C THR A 129 -6.10 -1.47 -2.09
N THR A 130 -6.46 -0.22 -2.40
CA THR A 130 -7.79 0.33 -2.15
C THR A 130 -8.41 0.88 -3.43
N TYR A 131 -9.59 0.37 -3.78
CA TYR A 131 -10.42 0.91 -4.86
C TYR A 131 -11.26 2.08 -4.35
N HIS A 132 -11.05 3.26 -4.92
CA HIS A 132 -11.80 4.49 -4.60
C HIS A 132 -12.86 4.85 -5.64
N GLY A 133 -13.00 4.09 -6.73
CA GLY A 133 -13.98 4.34 -7.78
C GLY A 133 -14.02 3.22 -8.81
N ALA A 134 -15.11 3.12 -9.55
CA ALA A 134 -15.23 2.20 -10.68
C ALA A 134 -14.28 2.62 -11.81
N TYR A 135 -13.57 1.66 -12.38
CA TYR A 135 -12.63 1.91 -13.46
C TYR A 135 -13.25 1.50 -14.79
N ASN A 136 -13.29 2.44 -15.74
CA ASN A 136 -13.77 2.14 -17.08
C ASN A 136 -12.79 1.20 -17.81
N ALA A 137 -13.30 0.04 -18.21
CA ALA A 137 -12.58 -1.04 -18.88
C ALA A 137 -12.68 -0.94 -20.42
N ALA A 138 -12.50 0.25 -20.99
CA ALA A 138 -12.81 0.54 -22.39
C ALA A 138 -11.92 -0.17 -23.43
N ASN A 139 -10.74 -0.66 -23.05
CA ASN A 139 -9.86 -1.41 -23.98
C ASN A 139 -8.85 -2.30 -23.20
N PRO A 140 -8.20 -3.29 -23.89
CA PRO A 140 -7.28 -4.23 -23.24
C PRO A 140 -6.10 -3.57 -22.52
N ILE A 141 -5.56 -2.47 -23.06
CA ILE A 141 -4.42 -1.74 -22.45
C ILE A 141 -4.85 -1.10 -21.13
N LYS A 142 -6.05 -0.48 -21.10
CA LYS A 142 -6.59 0.08 -19.86
C LYS A 142 -6.91 -1.01 -18.84
N ASN A 143 -7.40 -2.16 -19.30
CA ASN A 143 -7.67 -3.30 -18.44
C ASN A 143 -6.38 -3.82 -17.79
N LEU A 144 -5.31 -3.97 -18.58
CA LEU A 144 -4.01 -4.33 -18.04
C LEU A 144 -3.50 -3.30 -17.03
N TYR A 145 -3.60 -2.01 -17.34
CA TYR A 145 -3.21 -0.93 -16.44
C TYR A 145 -4.02 -0.94 -15.13
N ASN A 146 -5.34 -1.16 -15.22
CA ASN A 146 -6.23 -1.22 -14.06
C ASN A 146 -6.02 -2.50 -13.23
N SER A 147 -5.59 -3.60 -13.84
CA SER A 147 -5.45 -4.91 -13.20
C SER A 147 -4.52 -4.91 -11.99
N VAL A 148 -3.60 -3.94 -11.91
CA VAL A 148 -2.68 -3.82 -10.77
C VAL A 148 -3.43 -3.67 -9.44
N MET A 149 -4.59 -3.01 -9.45
CA MET A 149 -5.38 -2.80 -8.24
C MET A 149 -6.04 -4.10 -7.72
N ALA A 150 -6.22 -5.11 -8.59
CA ALA A 150 -6.71 -6.43 -8.22
C ALA A 150 -5.59 -7.42 -7.83
N ARG A 151 -4.32 -6.99 -7.84
CA ARG A 151 -3.16 -7.83 -7.53
C ARG A 151 -2.70 -7.75 -6.09
N GLY A 152 -3.42 -7.01 -5.25
CA GLY A 152 -3.19 -6.98 -3.81
C GLY A 152 -3.54 -8.31 -3.15
N GLU A 153 -2.78 -8.75 -2.16
CA GLU A 153 -3.15 -9.87 -1.28
C GLU A 153 -4.46 -9.57 -0.53
N LYS A 154 -4.69 -8.29 -0.26
CA LYS A 154 -5.96 -7.73 0.20
C LYS A 154 -6.36 -6.55 -0.67
N VAL A 155 -7.62 -6.56 -1.10
CA VAL A 155 -8.23 -5.49 -1.89
C VAL A 155 -9.33 -4.88 -1.06
N ILE A 156 -9.22 -3.58 -0.79
CA ILE A 156 -10.21 -2.83 0.00
C ILE A 156 -11.12 -2.07 -0.97
N ALA A 157 -12.41 -2.31 -0.90
CA ALA A 157 -13.44 -1.50 -1.55
C ALA A 157 -14.01 -0.51 -0.53
N ILE A 158 -14.12 0.77 -0.90
CA ILE A 158 -14.58 1.82 0.03
C ILE A 158 -16.10 1.84 0.23
N SER A 159 -16.84 1.05 -0.55
CA SER A 159 -18.29 0.89 -0.44
C SER A 159 -18.75 -0.41 -1.10
N ASP A 160 -19.95 -0.85 -0.74
CA ASP A 160 -20.59 -2.03 -1.37
C ASP A 160 -20.78 -1.83 -2.88
N PHE A 161 -21.04 -0.61 -3.33
CA PHE A 161 -21.10 -0.28 -4.75
C PHE A 161 -19.78 -0.60 -5.47
N ILE A 162 -18.64 -0.24 -4.87
CA ILE A 162 -17.32 -0.54 -5.44
C ILE A 162 -16.97 -2.02 -5.30
N ALA A 163 -17.40 -2.69 -4.25
CA ALA A 163 -17.16 -4.13 -4.05
C ALA A 163 -17.87 -5.00 -5.09
N ASN A 164 -18.97 -4.50 -5.65
CA ASN A 164 -19.79 -5.22 -6.63
C ASN A 164 -19.45 -4.88 -8.10
N GLN A 165 -18.40 -4.12 -8.38
CA GLN A 165 -17.92 -3.78 -9.72
C GLN A 165 -16.86 -4.77 -10.21
#